data_ed3310090fd2d04871ba2f923a592b08
#
_entry.id   ed3310090fd2d04871ba2f923a592b08
#
_cell.length_a   1.000
_cell.length_b   1.000
_cell.length_c   1.000
_cell.angle_alpha   90.00
_cell.angle_beta   90.00
_cell.angle_gamma   90.00
#
_symmetry.space_group_name_H-M   'P 1'
#
loop_
_entity.id
_entity.type
_entity.pdbx_description
1 polymer ?
#
loop_
_entity_poly.entity_id
_entity_poly.type
_entity_poly.pdbx_seq_one_letter_code
_entity_poly.pdbx_strand_id
1 'polypeptide(L)'
;IRQGESQFFIKGQFLIKKNQTEVLCSFIQGSKKLMSEDGNEYKKMAEHIGKYPLVLIAPNDIELIWDGSEQRRKFFDGLLSQMDHAYLENLITYTQLLRQRNGMLKLFSERGSVDQDLLDSYDDTLIPAANFIHATRKSFLTKYHPLFEKWYKQLAGKGATENVSIGYRSDLEEVDYADLLKKNL
;
A
#
# COMPACT_ATOMS: atom_id res chain seq x y z
N ILE A 1 -6.94 15.05 17.37
CA ILE A 1 -8.02 15.29 18.37
C ILE A 1 -7.72 16.64 19.02
N ARG A 2 -8.76 17.45 19.24
CA ARG A 2 -8.60 18.72 19.97
C ARG A 2 -8.08 18.43 21.39
N GLN A 3 -7.21 19.31 21.90
CA GLN A 3 -6.65 19.14 23.23
C GLN A 3 -7.78 19.08 24.28
N GLY A 4 -7.77 18.06 25.14
CA GLY A 4 -8.80 17.81 26.15
C GLY A 4 -9.98 16.94 25.70
N GLU A 5 -10.06 16.62 24.41
CA GLU A 5 -11.10 15.72 23.86
C GLU A 5 -10.55 14.29 23.72
N SER A 6 -11.41 13.29 23.88
CA SER A 6 -11.05 11.88 23.73
C SER A 6 -11.56 11.26 22.43
N GLN A 7 -12.33 12.00 21.65
CA GLN A 7 -12.97 11.48 20.43
C GLN A 7 -13.09 12.55 19.35
N PHE A 8 -13.27 12.09 18.12
CA PHE A 8 -13.71 12.93 17.00
C PHE A 8 -14.53 12.10 16.01
N PHE A 9 -15.30 12.78 15.19
CA PHE A 9 -15.92 12.20 14.01
C PHE A 9 -15.70 13.12 12.80
N ILE A 10 -15.65 12.51 11.62
CA ILE A 10 -15.59 13.19 10.33
C ILE A 10 -16.70 12.64 9.48
N LYS A 11 -17.55 13.52 8.97
CA LYS A 11 -18.67 13.20 8.10
C LYS A 11 -18.38 13.75 6.70
N GLY A 12 -18.46 12.89 5.71
CA GLY A 12 -18.32 13.23 4.31
C GLY A 12 -19.62 12.93 3.55
N GLN A 13 -20.00 13.80 2.62
CA GLN A 13 -21.09 13.54 1.68
C GLN A 13 -20.51 13.44 0.27
N PHE A 14 -20.81 12.36 -0.42
CA PHE A 14 -20.31 12.07 -1.75
C PHE A 14 -21.49 11.97 -2.73
N LEU A 15 -21.28 12.48 -3.94
CA LEU A 15 -22.23 12.34 -5.04
C LEU A 15 -21.60 11.49 -6.14
N ILE A 16 -22.09 10.25 -6.29
CA ILE A 16 -21.61 9.31 -7.31
C ILE A 16 -22.76 8.95 -8.22
N LYS A 17 -22.64 9.24 -9.53
CA LYS A 17 -23.67 8.92 -10.54
C LYS A 17 -25.10 9.34 -10.13
N LYS A 18 -25.24 10.50 -9.49
CA LYS A 18 -26.49 11.07 -8.95
C LYS A 18 -27.01 10.44 -7.65
N ASN A 19 -26.32 9.47 -7.09
CA ASN A 19 -26.64 8.94 -5.76
C ASN A 19 -25.81 9.68 -4.72
N GLN A 20 -26.49 10.22 -3.72
CA GLN A 20 -25.84 10.85 -2.57
C GLN A 20 -25.57 9.76 -1.53
N THR A 21 -24.35 9.71 -1.03
CA THR A 21 -23.92 8.75 -0.03
C THR A 21 -23.21 9.48 1.09
N GLU A 22 -23.48 9.09 2.33
CA GLU A 22 -22.86 9.65 3.52
C GLU A 22 -21.83 8.68 4.09
N VAL A 23 -20.62 9.15 4.32
CA VAL A 23 -19.56 8.37 5.00
C VAL A 23 -19.25 9.04 6.32
N LEU A 24 -19.30 8.28 7.40
CA LEU A 24 -18.93 8.70 8.74
C LEU A 24 -17.70 7.93 9.21
N CYS A 25 -16.67 8.67 9.61
CA CYS A 25 -15.49 8.13 10.30
C CYS A 25 -15.50 8.61 11.74
N SER A 26 -15.46 7.72 12.70
CA SER A 26 -15.38 8.03 14.13
C SER A 26 -14.15 7.39 14.77
N PHE A 27 -13.60 8.08 15.74
CA PHE A 27 -12.46 7.62 16.53
C PHE A 27 -12.65 8.01 18.00
N ILE A 28 -12.42 7.04 18.86
CA ILE A 28 -12.40 7.21 20.32
C ILE A 28 -11.02 6.76 20.80
N GLN A 29 -10.36 7.55 21.61
CA GLN A 29 -9.05 7.24 22.17
C GLN A 29 -9.08 5.91 22.94
N GLY A 30 -8.12 5.02 22.65
CA GLY A 30 -8.08 3.66 23.21
C GLY A 30 -9.00 2.65 22.50
N SER A 31 -9.75 3.06 21.48
CA SER A 31 -10.63 2.21 20.70
C SER A 31 -10.21 2.13 19.23
N LYS A 32 -10.84 1.21 18.47
CA LYS A 32 -10.63 1.13 17.03
C LYS A 32 -11.35 2.27 16.32
N LYS A 33 -10.75 2.72 15.21
CA LYS A 33 -11.41 3.62 14.27
C LYS A 33 -12.59 2.87 13.60
N LEU A 34 -13.76 3.48 13.56
CA LEU A 34 -14.96 2.94 12.91
C LEU A 34 -15.29 3.77 11.68
N MET A 35 -15.74 3.10 10.63
CA MET A 35 -16.28 3.76 9.44
C MET A 35 -17.62 3.14 9.07
N SER A 36 -18.55 3.98 8.64
CA SER A 36 -19.85 3.55 8.11
C SER A 36 -20.21 4.32 6.85
N GLU A 37 -21.03 3.70 6.01
CA GLU A 37 -21.59 4.26 4.78
C GLU A 37 -23.10 4.13 4.85
N ASP A 38 -23.82 5.25 4.76
CA ASP A 38 -25.26 5.34 4.90
C ASP A 38 -25.80 4.60 6.14
N GLY A 39 -25.07 4.74 7.27
CA GLY A 39 -25.39 4.11 8.54
C GLY A 39 -24.93 2.66 8.69
N ASN A 40 -24.43 2.02 7.63
CA ASN A 40 -23.91 0.65 7.67
C ASN A 40 -22.43 0.63 7.97
N GLU A 41 -22.03 -0.01 9.05
CA GLU A 41 -20.63 -0.09 9.45
C GLU A 41 -19.85 -1.06 8.53
N TYR A 42 -18.65 -0.64 8.10
CA TYR A 42 -17.73 -1.53 7.40
C TYR A 42 -17.13 -2.58 8.34
N LYS A 43 -17.17 -3.84 7.94
CA LYS A 43 -16.52 -4.92 8.69
C LYS A 43 -15.00 -4.79 8.67
N LYS A 44 -14.45 -4.31 7.56
CA LYS A 44 -13.02 -4.06 7.36
C LYS A 44 -12.81 -2.70 6.71
N MET A 45 -11.81 -1.95 7.17
CA MET A 45 -11.42 -0.66 6.56
C MET A 45 -11.07 -0.79 5.07
N ALA A 46 -10.57 -1.96 4.66
CA ALA A 46 -10.27 -2.26 3.26
C ALA A 46 -11.49 -2.12 2.32
N GLU A 47 -12.70 -2.34 2.82
CA GLU A 47 -13.94 -2.22 2.03
C GLU A 47 -14.22 -0.78 1.56
N HIS A 48 -13.65 0.21 2.25
CA HIS A 48 -13.79 1.62 1.89
C HIS A 48 -12.76 2.05 0.83
N ILE A 49 -11.59 1.41 0.80
CA ILE A 49 -10.49 1.80 -0.08
C ILE A 49 -10.90 1.61 -1.54
N GLY A 50 -10.74 2.67 -2.34
CA GLY A 50 -11.10 2.69 -3.76
C GLY A 50 -12.56 3.05 -4.07
N LYS A 51 -13.46 3.07 -3.09
CA LYS A 51 -14.86 3.51 -3.32
C LYS A 51 -14.97 4.99 -3.67
N TYR A 52 -14.15 5.82 -3.01
CA TYR A 52 -14.12 7.27 -3.18
C TYR A 52 -12.69 7.71 -3.52
N PRO A 53 -12.23 7.47 -4.76
CA PRO A 53 -10.87 7.81 -5.13
C PRO A 53 -10.68 9.33 -5.07
N LEU A 54 -9.62 9.74 -4.40
CA LEU A 54 -9.24 11.14 -4.29
C LEU A 54 -7.74 11.30 -4.48
N VAL A 55 -7.33 12.47 -4.91
CA VAL A 55 -5.94 12.89 -4.97
C VAL A 55 -5.74 14.00 -3.95
N LEU A 56 -4.78 13.81 -3.06
CA LEU A 56 -4.34 14.82 -2.10
C LEU A 56 -2.90 15.20 -2.44
N ILE A 57 -2.60 16.49 -2.47
CA ILE A 57 -1.25 17.03 -2.60
C ILE A 57 -0.97 17.92 -1.40
N ALA A 58 0.08 17.62 -0.67
CA ALA A 58 0.50 18.35 0.51
C ALA A 58 1.98 18.78 0.39
N PRO A 59 2.43 19.83 1.10
CA PRO A 59 3.82 20.25 1.07
C PRO A 59 4.83 19.16 1.42
N ASN A 60 4.44 18.22 2.29
CA ASN A 60 5.29 17.10 2.71
C ASN A 60 5.47 16.03 1.60
N ASP A 61 4.71 16.08 0.51
CA ASP A 61 4.86 15.12 -0.60
C ASP A 61 6.20 15.24 -1.32
N ILE A 62 6.98 16.30 -1.04
CA ILE A 62 8.37 16.42 -1.47
C ILE A 62 9.25 15.27 -0.96
N GLU A 63 8.87 14.62 0.12
CA GLU A 63 9.51 13.42 0.66
C GLU A 63 9.54 12.26 -0.35
N LEU A 64 8.59 12.21 -1.30
CA LEU A 64 8.60 11.24 -2.40
C LEU A 64 9.86 11.34 -3.27
N ILE A 65 10.48 12.52 -3.33
CA ILE A 65 11.69 12.78 -4.12
C ILE A 65 12.93 12.59 -3.25
N TRP A 66 12.94 13.14 -2.05
CA TRP A 66 14.14 13.19 -1.19
C TRP A 66 14.33 11.94 -0.36
N ASP A 67 13.26 11.30 0.08
CA ASP A 67 13.33 10.10 0.90
C ASP A 67 13.66 8.85 0.09
N GLY A 68 13.90 7.78 0.84
CA GLY A 68 14.20 6.47 0.29
C GLY A 68 13.07 5.84 -0.53
N SER A 69 13.35 4.70 -1.10
CA SER A 69 12.39 3.93 -1.93
C SER A 69 11.13 3.48 -1.17
N GLU A 70 11.16 3.47 0.17
CA GLU A 70 10.01 3.06 0.99
C GLU A 70 8.82 4.02 0.83
N GLN A 71 9.05 5.34 0.85
CA GLN A 71 7.99 6.34 0.66
C GLN A 71 7.37 6.23 -0.73
N ARG A 72 8.20 6.06 -1.75
CA ARG A 72 7.72 5.83 -3.12
C ARG A 72 6.89 4.54 -3.24
N ARG A 73 7.33 3.44 -2.61
CA ARG A 73 6.54 2.20 -2.58
C ARG A 73 5.18 2.42 -1.91
N LYS A 74 5.14 3.05 -0.73
CA LYS A 74 3.88 3.37 -0.03
C LYS A 74 2.94 4.21 -0.89
N PHE A 75 3.46 5.19 -1.61
CA PHE A 75 2.67 6.03 -2.52
C PHE A 75 2.02 5.19 -3.63
N PHE A 76 2.82 4.38 -4.35
CA PHE A 76 2.31 3.53 -5.43
C PHE A 76 1.39 2.43 -4.91
N ASP A 77 1.68 1.84 -3.76
CA ASP A 77 0.82 0.85 -3.11
C ASP A 77 -0.54 1.47 -2.74
N GLY A 78 -0.54 2.71 -2.28
CA GLY A 78 -1.77 3.47 -2.02
C GLY A 78 -2.60 3.70 -3.29
N LEU A 79 -1.96 4.07 -4.40
CA LEU A 79 -2.64 4.22 -5.69
C LEU A 79 -3.21 2.89 -6.20
N LEU A 80 -2.38 1.86 -6.23
CA LEU A 80 -2.78 0.52 -6.70
C LEU A 80 -3.91 -0.06 -5.85
N SER A 81 -3.85 0.10 -4.55
CA SER A 81 -4.90 -0.36 -3.62
C SER A 81 -6.25 0.33 -3.85
N GLN A 82 -6.27 1.58 -4.33
CA GLN A 82 -7.51 2.26 -4.69
C GLN A 82 -8.06 1.80 -6.05
N MET A 83 -7.20 1.32 -6.95
CA MET A 83 -7.56 0.92 -8.32
C MET A 83 -7.91 -0.55 -8.44
N ASP A 84 -7.31 -1.40 -7.61
CA ASP A 84 -7.41 -2.86 -7.68
C ASP A 84 -7.57 -3.47 -6.27
N HIS A 85 -8.77 -3.98 -5.99
CA HIS A 85 -9.06 -4.61 -4.70
C HIS A 85 -8.25 -5.89 -4.47
N ALA A 86 -7.98 -6.66 -5.52
CA ALA A 86 -7.14 -7.85 -5.42
C ALA A 86 -5.70 -7.47 -5.04
N TYR A 87 -5.19 -6.34 -5.55
CA TYR A 87 -3.91 -5.81 -5.12
C TYR A 87 -3.89 -5.48 -3.61
N LEU A 88 -4.92 -4.78 -3.13
CA LEU A 88 -5.06 -4.45 -1.71
C LEU A 88 -5.07 -5.70 -0.82
N GLU A 89 -5.85 -6.72 -1.19
CA GLU A 89 -5.93 -7.97 -0.43
C GLU A 89 -4.57 -8.70 -0.39
N ASN A 90 -3.89 -8.81 -1.52
CA ASN A 90 -2.55 -9.40 -1.58
C ASN A 90 -1.53 -8.59 -0.78
N LEU A 91 -1.60 -7.25 -0.81
CA LEU A 91 -0.71 -6.39 -0.04
C LEU A 91 -0.92 -6.53 1.47
N ILE A 92 -2.16 -6.63 1.93
CA ILE A 92 -2.50 -6.89 3.33
C ILE A 92 -1.95 -8.26 3.76
N THR A 93 -2.23 -9.30 2.98
CA THR A 93 -1.78 -10.67 3.23
C THR A 93 -0.25 -10.73 3.30
N TYR A 94 0.43 -10.20 2.30
CA TYR A 94 1.89 -10.14 2.23
C TYR A 94 2.49 -9.44 3.44
N THR A 95 1.99 -8.26 3.77
CA THR A 95 2.53 -7.46 4.88
C THR A 95 2.34 -8.16 6.23
N GLN A 96 1.19 -8.80 6.43
CA GLN A 96 0.89 -9.53 7.66
C GLN A 96 1.78 -10.76 7.81
N LEU A 97 1.87 -11.59 6.76
CA LEU A 97 2.65 -12.83 6.78
C LEU A 97 4.15 -12.55 6.89
N LEU A 98 4.66 -11.55 6.17
CA LEU A 98 6.06 -11.15 6.26
C LEU A 98 6.42 -10.73 7.68
N ARG A 99 5.56 -9.95 8.34
CA ARG A 99 5.77 -9.56 9.74
C ARG A 99 5.76 -10.75 10.70
N GLN A 100 4.85 -11.70 10.50
CA GLN A 100 4.78 -12.92 11.31
C GLN A 100 6.02 -13.79 11.10
N ARG A 101 6.39 -14.05 9.84
CA ARG A 101 7.58 -14.80 9.48
C ARG A 101 8.85 -14.20 10.07
N ASN A 102 9.05 -12.89 9.94
CA ASN A 102 10.20 -12.20 10.54
C ASN A 102 10.21 -12.29 12.08
N GLY A 103 9.04 -12.27 12.71
CA GLY A 103 8.91 -12.52 14.15
C GLY A 103 9.33 -13.94 14.54
N MET A 104 8.96 -14.95 13.73
CA MET A 104 9.36 -16.33 13.95
C MET A 104 10.87 -16.55 13.75
N LEU A 105 11.44 -15.96 12.69
CA LEU A 105 12.89 -16.03 12.45
C LEU A 105 13.70 -15.48 13.62
N LYS A 106 13.23 -14.36 14.21
CA LYS A 106 13.86 -13.81 15.42
C LYS A 106 13.79 -14.78 16.59
N LEU A 107 12.63 -15.42 16.83
CA LEU A 107 12.48 -16.41 17.89
C LEU A 107 13.36 -17.65 17.65
N PHE A 108 13.50 -18.10 16.41
CA PHE A 108 14.38 -19.22 16.04
C PHE A 108 15.85 -18.89 16.29
N SER A 109 16.26 -17.68 15.94
CA SER A 109 17.62 -17.19 16.24
C SER A 109 17.91 -17.18 17.75
N GLU A 110 16.94 -16.77 18.57
CA GLU A 110 17.08 -16.77 20.04
C GLU A 110 17.12 -18.18 20.64
N ARG A 111 16.39 -19.15 20.03
CA ARG A 111 16.31 -20.54 20.50
C ARG A 111 17.38 -21.46 19.95
N GLY A 112 18.10 -21.04 18.90
CA GLY A 112 19.09 -21.85 18.20
C GLY A 112 18.50 -23.05 17.43
N SER A 113 17.20 -23.03 17.11
CA SER A 113 16.53 -24.08 16.34
C SER A 113 15.51 -23.48 15.38
N VAL A 114 15.43 -24.00 14.16
CA VAL A 114 14.51 -23.58 13.11
C VAL A 114 13.43 -24.63 12.92
N ASP A 115 12.18 -24.20 12.87
CA ASP A 115 11.03 -25.04 12.48
C ASP A 115 10.75 -24.75 10.99
N GLN A 116 11.24 -25.63 10.12
CA GLN A 116 11.13 -25.46 8.67
C GLN A 116 9.69 -25.63 8.19
N ASP A 117 8.93 -26.60 8.73
CA ASP A 117 7.55 -26.84 8.33
C ASP A 117 6.66 -25.61 8.61
N LEU A 118 6.94 -24.93 9.73
CA LEU A 118 6.24 -23.69 10.06
C LEU A 118 6.60 -22.54 9.09
N LEU A 119 7.87 -22.40 8.70
CA LEU A 119 8.28 -21.40 7.70
C LEU A 119 7.66 -21.69 6.35
N ASP A 120 7.68 -22.94 5.91
CA ASP A 120 7.10 -23.36 4.63
C ASP A 120 5.60 -23.05 4.58
N SER A 121 4.87 -23.21 5.69
CA SER A 121 3.44 -22.83 5.75
C SER A 121 3.17 -21.35 5.57
N TYR A 122 4.08 -20.48 6.02
CA TYR A 122 4.01 -19.04 5.70
C TYR A 122 4.35 -18.78 4.23
N ASP A 123 5.38 -19.44 3.72
CA ASP A 123 5.92 -19.23 2.39
C ASP A 123 4.93 -19.63 1.29
N ASP A 124 4.12 -20.67 1.51
CA ASP A 124 3.05 -21.13 0.60
C ASP A 124 2.04 -20.02 0.24
N THR A 125 1.77 -19.12 1.16
CA THR A 125 0.85 -17.98 0.91
C THR A 125 1.60 -16.69 0.60
N LEU A 126 2.78 -16.51 1.19
CA LEU A 126 3.60 -15.32 1.02
C LEU A 126 4.13 -15.18 -0.41
N ILE A 127 4.61 -16.29 -1.00
CA ILE A 127 5.19 -16.31 -2.35
C ILE A 127 4.18 -15.89 -3.43
N PRO A 128 2.98 -16.48 -3.51
CA PRO A 128 1.97 -16.04 -4.48
C PRO A 128 1.60 -14.56 -4.33
N ALA A 129 1.43 -14.08 -3.09
CA ALA A 129 1.10 -12.69 -2.81
C ALA A 129 2.23 -11.74 -3.26
N ALA A 130 3.49 -12.07 -2.99
CA ALA A 130 4.65 -11.29 -3.41
C ALA A 130 4.75 -11.21 -4.94
N ASN A 131 4.58 -12.34 -5.62
CA ASN A 131 4.62 -12.42 -7.08
C ASN A 131 3.50 -11.59 -7.73
N PHE A 132 2.29 -11.64 -7.17
CA PHE A 132 1.16 -10.83 -7.64
C PHE A 132 1.46 -9.33 -7.48
N ILE A 133 1.95 -8.91 -6.32
CA ILE A 133 2.33 -7.52 -6.04
C ILE A 133 3.42 -7.05 -7.02
N HIS A 134 4.47 -7.86 -7.21
CA HIS A 134 5.55 -7.56 -8.15
C HIS A 134 5.04 -7.36 -9.57
N ALA A 135 4.29 -8.32 -10.10
CA ALA A 135 3.74 -8.28 -11.45
C ALA A 135 2.84 -7.05 -11.66
N THR A 136 1.98 -6.76 -10.69
CA THR A 136 1.05 -5.62 -10.73
C THR A 136 1.80 -4.29 -10.71
N ARG A 137 2.79 -4.11 -9.83
CA ARG A 137 3.63 -2.90 -9.78
C ARG A 137 4.36 -2.67 -11.10
N LYS A 138 4.97 -3.72 -11.65
CA LYS A 138 5.70 -3.67 -12.94
C LYS A 138 4.78 -3.25 -14.08
N SER A 139 3.63 -3.91 -14.21
CA SER A 139 2.62 -3.60 -15.23
C SER A 139 2.08 -2.17 -15.09
N PHE A 140 1.80 -1.73 -13.87
CA PHE A 140 1.31 -0.38 -13.61
C PHE A 140 2.35 0.67 -14.02
N LEU A 141 3.60 0.53 -13.60
CA LEU A 141 4.64 1.51 -13.89
C LEU A 141 4.96 1.60 -15.38
N THR A 142 4.87 0.50 -16.12
CA THR A 142 4.99 0.50 -17.59
C THR A 142 3.93 1.39 -18.23
N LYS A 143 2.69 1.38 -17.72
CA LYS A 143 1.59 2.22 -18.22
C LYS A 143 1.65 3.65 -17.69
N TYR A 144 2.14 3.83 -16.47
CA TYR A 144 2.21 5.12 -15.78
C TYR A 144 3.34 6.01 -16.30
N HIS A 145 4.49 5.42 -16.64
CA HIS A 145 5.69 6.15 -17.07
C HIS A 145 5.43 7.15 -18.21
N PRO A 146 4.80 6.77 -19.34
CA PRO A 146 4.56 7.73 -20.42
C PRO A 146 3.59 8.86 -20.03
N LEU A 147 2.64 8.59 -19.11
CA LEU A 147 1.76 9.63 -18.58
C LEU A 147 2.52 10.61 -17.70
N PHE A 148 3.40 10.08 -16.84
CA PHE A 148 4.27 10.88 -15.98
C PHE A 148 5.17 11.80 -16.80
N GLU A 149 5.86 11.29 -17.81
CA GLU A 149 6.70 12.11 -18.70
C GLU A 149 5.90 13.21 -19.41
N LYS A 150 4.72 12.86 -19.92
CA LYS A 150 3.83 13.81 -20.59
C LYS A 150 3.49 14.99 -19.67
N TRP A 151 3.05 14.70 -18.45
CA TRP A 151 2.64 15.73 -17.50
C TRP A 151 3.83 16.51 -16.95
N TYR A 152 4.97 15.85 -16.73
CA TYR A 152 6.19 16.54 -16.36
C TYR A 152 6.61 17.57 -17.41
N LYS A 153 6.69 17.20 -18.68
CA LYS A 153 7.02 18.12 -19.78
C LYS A 153 6.06 19.30 -19.88
N GLN A 154 4.79 19.05 -19.59
CA GLN A 154 3.79 20.13 -19.60
C GLN A 154 3.99 21.13 -18.45
N LEU A 155 4.31 20.64 -17.24
CA LEU A 155 4.55 21.47 -16.05
C LEU A 155 5.89 22.21 -16.11
N ALA A 156 6.92 21.54 -16.58
CA ALA A 156 8.28 22.10 -16.68
C ALA A 156 8.42 23.20 -17.76
N GLY A 157 7.49 23.24 -18.72
CA GLY A 157 7.43 24.27 -19.76
C GLY A 157 8.41 24.05 -20.92
N LYS A 158 8.33 24.92 -21.93
CA LYS A 158 9.04 24.79 -23.21
C LYS A 158 10.58 24.94 -23.14
N GLY A 159 11.13 25.33 -22.00
CA GLY A 159 12.58 25.52 -21.78
C GLY A 159 13.24 24.44 -20.94
N ALA A 160 12.50 23.47 -20.47
CA ALA A 160 13.06 22.41 -19.65
C ALA A 160 13.91 21.44 -20.47
N THR A 161 15.16 21.28 -20.05
CA THR A 161 16.13 20.38 -20.66
C THR A 161 16.25 19.06 -19.90
N GLU A 162 15.70 19.00 -18.68
CA GLU A 162 15.76 17.83 -17.82
C GLU A 162 14.80 16.73 -18.30
N ASN A 163 15.28 15.50 -18.29
CA ASN A 163 14.47 14.31 -18.48
C ASN A 163 14.28 13.62 -17.13
N VAL A 164 13.04 13.36 -16.78
CA VAL A 164 12.68 12.64 -15.56
C VAL A 164 12.07 11.30 -15.93
N SER A 165 12.54 10.22 -15.32
CA SER A 165 11.99 8.89 -15.51
C SER A 165 11.71 8.22 -14.18
N ILE A 166 10.74 7.31 -14.18
CA ILE A 166 10.44 6.44 -13.04
C ILE A 166 10.80 5.02 -13.44
N GLY A 167 11.75 4.42 -12.71
CA GLY A 167 12.16 3.04 -12.89
C GLY A 167 11.62 2.13 -11.79
N TYR A 168 11.30 0.89 -12.13
CA TYR A 168 11.02 -0.18 -11.18
C TYR A 168 12.25 -1.04 -11.00
N ARG A 169 12.62 -1.30 -9.76
CA ARG A 169 13.72 -2.21 -9.39
C ARG A 169 13.21 -3.21 -8.35
N SER A 170 13.46 -4.47 -8.59
CA SER A 170 13.12 -5.56 -7.66
C SER A 170 14.08 -6.72 -7.87
N ASP A 171 14.49 -7.37 -6.80
CA ASP A 171 15.29 -8.60 -6.88
C ASP A 171 14.51 -9.74 -7.57
N LEU A 172 13.17 -9.65 -7.59
CA LEU A 172 12.28 -10.59 -8.28
C LEU A 172 12.34 -10.48 -9.82
N GLU A 173 13.13 -9.58 -10.38
CA GLU A 173 13.39 -9.55 -11.83
C GLU A 173 14.45 -10.57 -12.24
N GLU A 174 15.28 -11.01 -11.30
CA GLU A 174 16.43 -11.88 -11.55
C GLU A 174 16.30 -13.22 -10.80
N VAL A 175 15.60 -13.27 -9.67
CA VAL A 175 15.57 -14.43 -8.78
C VAL A 175 14.12 -14.67 -8.30
N ASP A 176 13.72 -15.93 -8.22
CA ASP A 176 12.43 -16.30 -7.65
C ASP A 176 12.35 -15.98 -6.15
N TYR A 177 11.17 -15.54 -5.69
CA TYR A 177 10.99 -15.15 -4.30
C TYR A 177 11.21 -16.30 -3.33
N ALA A 178 10.87 -17.54 -3.73
CA ALA A 178 11.15 -18.74 -2.95
C ALA A 178 12.64 -18.92 -2.66
N ASP A 179 13.50 -18.65 -3.67
CA ASP A 179 14.95 -18.76 -3.52
C ASP A 179 15.50 -17.62 -2.64
N LEU A 180 14.94 -16.40 -2.76
CA LEU A 180 15.30 -15.30 -1.89
C LEU A 180 14.95 -15.59 -0.41
N LEU A 181 13.80 -16.21 -0.15
CA LEU A 181 13.40 -16.57 1.21
C LEU A 181 14.31 -17.62 1.82
N LYS A 182 14.75 -18.62 1.04
CA LYS A 182 15.72 -19.65 1.49
C LYS A 182 17.10 -19.10 1.75
N LYS A 183 17.55 -18.15 0.93
CA LYS A 183 18.89 -17.54 1.08
C LYS A 183 19.03 -16.67 2.33
N ASN A 184 17.90 -16.16 2.85
CA ASN A 184 17.85 -15.25 4.00
C ASN A 184 17.27 -15.93 5.26
N LEU A 185 17.58 -17.21 5.42
CA LEU A 185 17.24 -18.00 6.63
C LEU A 185 18.28 -17.82 7.74
#